data_533d4c60c5c0f5dc47690a4397c62a98
#
_entry.id   533d4c60c5c0f5dc47690a4397c62a98
#
_cell.length_a   1.000
_cell.length_b   1.000
_cell.length_c   1.000
_cell.angle_alpha   90.00
_cell.angle_beta   90.00
_cell.angle_gamma   90.00
#
_symmetry.space_group_name_H-M   'P 1'
#
loop_
_entity.id
_entity.type
_entity.pdbx_description
1 polymer ?
#
loop_
_entity_poly.entity_id
_entity_poly.type
_entity_poly.pdbx_seq_one_letter_code
_entity_poly.pdbx_strand_id
1 'polypeptide(L)'
;HYIHRNSANNPSTQEANISFESHLTNRLFVEGMVSSKKGDTYDNRGYGFRSEYQTSLGRLGAFYRTWDDEEANTRIYSTFEALPRVFSGIIRYQSRTPTKTDTSFDIVASYETHTNGLYFATSRETDDDHSWEYALSGDYKFENVHFLAGIGQRGHDNSATLLAFGFGGSYDVTDRTSVAVVIGQYRKSGASDTDISLTLNWSFGDAPNAERAIADTQTKAYRIAFIR
;
A
#
# COMPACT_ATOMS: atom_id res chain seq x y z
N HIS A 1 -5.93 3.25 -17.78
CA HIS A 1 -4.56 3.13 -17.29
C HIS A 1 -3.95 1.83 -17.84
N TYR A 2 -2.78 1.90 -18.45
CA TYR A 2 -2.08 0.73 -19.01
C TYR A 2 -0.83 0.45 -18.17
N ILE A 3 -0.71 -0.76 -17.65
CA ILE A 3 0.45 -1.20 -16.88
C ILE A 3 1.08 -2.39 -17.60
N HIS A 4 2.33 -2.25 -18.00
CA HIS A 4 3.14 -3.34 -18.53
C HIS A 4 4.13 -3.79 -17.43
N ARG A 5 4.05 -5.07 -17.04
CA ARG A 5 4.98 -5.65 -16.07
C ARG A 5 5.75 -6.78 -16.73
N ASN A 6 7.06 -6.61 -16.83
CA ASN A 6 7.99 -7.68 -17.18
C ASN A 6 8.76 -8.12 -15.93
N SER A 7 8.70 -9.40 -15.60
CA SER A 7 9.58 -10.02 -14.61
C SER A 7 10.53 -10.96 -15.33
N ALA A 8 11.81 -10.94 -15.00
CA ALA A 8 12.85 -11.78 -15.64
C ALA A 8 12.61 -13.30 -15.50
N ASN A 9 11.71 -13.71 -14.60
CA ASN A 9 11.39 -15.12 -14.32
C ASN A 9 9.90 -15.48 -14.55
N ASN A 10 9.09 -14.55 -15.09
CA ASN A 10 7.68 -14.81 -15.40
C ASN A 10 7.34 -14.38 -16.83
N PRO A 11 6.43 -15.09 -17.52
CA PRO A 11 5.94 -14.67 -18.82
C PRO A 11 5.39 -13.24 -18.75
N SER A 12 5.60 -12.46 -19.80
CA SER A 12 5.15 -11.09 -19.89
C SER A 12 3.64 -10.99 -19.69
N THR A 13 3.20 -10.40 -18.60
CA THR A 13 1.78 -10.16 -18.35
C THR A 13 1.44 -8.73 -18.75
N GLN A 14 0.46 -8.59 -19.64
CA GLN A 14 -0.12 -7.29 -20.01
C GLN A 14 -1.44 -7.13 -19.29
N GLU A 15 -1.62 -6.01 -18.59
CA GLU A 15 -2.89 -5.65 -17.97
C GLU A 15 -3.34 -4.29 -18.49
N ALA A 16 -4.58 -4.24 -19.01
CA ALA A 16 -5.25 -3.03 -19.45
C ALA A 16 -6.51 -2.83 -18.60
N ASN A 17 -6.70 -1.61 -18.08
CA ASN A 17 -7.88 -1.24 -17.29
C ASN A 17 -8.53 0.00 -17.93
N ILE A 18 -9.85 -0.04 -18.06
CA ILE A 18 -10.68 1.10 -18.42
C ILE A 18 -11.66 1.32 -17.26
N SER A 19 -11.69 2.53 -16.71
CA SER A 19 -12.65 2.88 -15.65
C SER A 19 -13.53 4.04 -16.07
N PHE A 20 -14.75 4.04 -15.53
CA PHE A 20 -15.75 5.08 -15.66
C PHE A 20 -16.11 5.57 -14.26
N GLU A 21 -15.86 6.83 -13.99
CA GLU A 21 -16.03 7.44 -12.70
C GLU A 21 -17.17 8.46 -12.73
N SER A 22 -17.96 8.53 -11.66
CA SER A 22 -19.00 9.53 -11.49
C SER A 22 -19.23 9.89 -10.02
N HIS A 23 -19.45 11.16 -9.77
CA HIS A 23 -19.98 11.64 -8.50
C HIS A 23 -21.51 11.70 -8.60
N LEU A 24 -22.19 10.73 -8.00
CA LEU A 24 -23.66 10.71 -7.96
C LEU A 24 -24.23 11.81 -7.04
N THR A 25 -23.46 12.19 -6.03
CA THR A 25 -23.72 13.34 -5.16
C THR A 25 -22.39 13.95 -4.73
N ASN A 26 -22.41 15.11 -4.05
CA ASN A 26 -21.19 15.71 -3.46
C ASN A 26 -20.49 14.80 -2.43
N ARG A 27 -21.12 13.69 -2.03
CA ARG A 27 -20.60 12.78 -1.01
C ARG A 27 -20.47 11.34 -1.49
N LEU A 28 -21.05 10.99 -2.62
CA LEU A 28 -21.04 9.63 -3.15
C LEU A 28 -20.33 9.57 -4.49
N PHE A 29 -19.22 8.90 -4.50
CA PHE A 29 -18.42 8.54 -5.66
C PHE A 29 -18.67 7.08 -6.04
N VAL A 30 -18.74 6.80 -7.32
CA VAL A 30 -18.84 5.45 -7.89
C VAL A 30 -17.91 5.31 -9.08
N GLU A 31 -17.30 4.14 -9.23
CA GLU A 31 -16.45 3.78 -10.35
C GLU A 31 -16.80 2.38 -10.83
N GLY A 32 -17.03 2.23 -12.12
CA GLY A 32 -17.10 0.95 -12.80
C GLY A 32 -15.82 0.72 -13.60
N MET A 33 -15.29 -0.50 -13.62
CA MET A 33 -14.08 -0.82 -14.36
C MET A 33 -14.22 -2.12 -15.16
N VAL A 34 -13.57 -2.13 -16.32
CA VAL A 34 -13.36 -3.33 -17.13
C VAL A 34 -11.86 -3.52 -17.29
N SER A 35 -11.42 -4.74 -17.13
CA SER A 35 -10.01 -5.09 -17.16
C SER A 35 -9.77 -6.24 -18.10
N SER A 36 -8.61 -6.26 -18.73
CA SER A 36 -8.10 -7.40 -19.50
C SER A 36 -6.70 -7.72 -19.01
N LYS A 37 -6.44 -8.99 -18.74
CA LYS A 37 -5.13 -9.49 -18.32
C LYS A 37 -4.72 -10.59 -19.25
N LYS A 38 -3.66 -10.38 -20.01
CA LYS A 38 -3.15 -11.30 -21.01
C LYS A 38 -1.75 -11.75 -20.70
N GLY A 39 -1.52 -13.05 -20.73
CA GLY A 39 -0.20 -13.68 -20.65
C GLY A 39 -0.03 -14.67 -21.80
N ASP A 40 1.10 -15.38 -21.83
CA ASP A 40 1.41 -16.30 -22.92
C ASP A 40 0.41 -17.46 -23.04
N THR A 41 -0.23 -17.84 -21.93
CA THR A 41 -1.12 -19.00 -21.83
C THR A 41 -2.54 -18.68 -21.36
N TYR A 42 -2.87 -17.42 -21.10
CA TYR A 42 -4.19 -17.00 -20.62
C TYR A 42 -4.60 -15.63 -21.14
N ASP A 43 -5.90 -15.44 -21.30
CA ASP A 43 -6.56 -14.17 -21.64
C ASP A 43 -7.81 -14.05 -20.76
N ASN A 44 -7.72 -13.27 -19.69
CA ASN A 44 -8.78 -13.11 -18.70
C ASN A 44 -9.39 -11.71 -18.76
N ARG A 45 -10.70 -11.64 -18.65
CA ARG A 45 -11.45 -10.39 -18.50
C ARG A 45 -11.90 -10.23 -17.06
N GLY A 46 -11.90 -8.98 -16.60
CA GLY A 46 -12.32 -8.66 -15.25
C GLY A 46 -13.30 -7.50 -15.23
N TYR A 47 -14.20 -7.52 -14.26
CA TYR A 47 -15.18 -6.48 -14.02
C TYR A 47 -15.03 -6.04 -12.57
N GLY A 48 -15.07 -4.73 -12.34
CA GLY A 48 -14.93 -4.18 -11.01
C GLY A 48 -15.89 -3.03 -10.76
N PHE A 49 -16.16 -2.81 -9.50
CA PHE A 49 -16.96 -1.70 -9.02
C PHE A 49 -16.35 -1.15 -7.73
N ARG A 50 -16.27 0.17 -7.62
CA ARG A 50 -15.88 0.89 -6.41
C ARG A 50 -16.95 1.88 -6.04
N SER A 51 -17.16 2.04 -4.75
CA SER A 51 -18.01 3.08 -4.19
C SER A 51 -17.36 3.68 -2.95
N GLU A 52 -17.36 5.02 -2.85
CA GLU A 52 -16.89 5.75 -1.68
C GLU A 52 -17.95 6.75 -1.22
N TYR A 53 -18.16 6.81 0.08
CA TYR A 53 -19.05 7.79 0.71
C TYR A 53 -18.26 8.69 1.67
N GLN A 54 -18.30 10.00 1.43
CA GLN A 54 -17.67 11.02 2.26
C GLN A 54 -18.57 11.37 3.44
N THR A 55 -18.06 11.21 4.65
CA THR A 55 -18.68 11.66 5.91
C THR A 55 -17.98 12.93 6.42
N SER A 56 -18.47 13.49 7.52
CA SER A 56 -17.77 14.59 8.22
C SER A 56 -16.50 14.15 8.95
N LEU A 57 -16.31 12.86 9.17
CA LEU A 57 -15.19 12.31 9.92
C LEU A 57 -14.15 11.58 9.05
N GLY A 58 -14.47 11.34 7.78
CA GLY A 58 -13.62 10.58 6.87
C GLY A 58 -14.44 9.91 5.77
N ARG A 59 -13.92 8.86 5.18
CA ARG A 59 -14.54 8.14 4.06
C ARG A 59 -14.79 6.68 4.38
N LEU A 60 -15.86 6.15 3.82
CA LEU A 60 -16.18 4.73 3.82
C LEU A 60 -16.19 4.26 2.38
N GLY A 61 -15.57 3.16 2.07
CA GLY A 61 -15.54 2.65 0.71
C GLY A 61 -15.55 1.13 0.62
N ALA A 62 -15.98 0.67 -0.53
CA ALA A 62 -15.95 -0.72 -0.92
C ALA A 62 -15.51 -0.85 -2.37
N PHE A 63 -14.73 -1.88 -2.64
CA PHE A 63 -14.27 -2.27 -3.97
C PHE A 63 -14.52 -3.75 -4.16
N TYR A 64 -15.00 -4.12 -5.32
CA TYR A 64 -15.15 -5.50 -5.77
C TYR A 64 -14.63 -5.63 -7.19
N ARG A 65 -13.89 -6.69 -7.48
CA ARG A 65 -13.44 -7.06 -8.82
C ARG A 65 -13.45 -8.57 -8.96
N THR A 66 -13.92 -9.05 -10.07
CA THR A 66 -13.90 -10.47 -10.44
C THR A 66 -13.28 -10.66 -11.81
N TRP A 67 -12.76 -11.85 -12.05
CA TRP A 67 -12.17 -12.30 -13.30
C TRP A 67 -12.89 -13.54 -13.84
N ASP A 68 -12.77 -13.81 -15.13
CA ASP A 68 -13.45 -14.95 -15.79
C ASP A 68 -12.99 -16.32 -15.26
N ASP A 69 -11.81 -16.41 -14.64
CA ASP A 69 -11.28 -17.60 -13.96
C ASP A 69 -11.78 -17.76 -12.51
N GLU A 70 -12.86 -17.07 -12.15
CA GLU A 70 -13.48 -17.06 -10.82
C GLU A 70 -12.62 -16.44 -9.71
N GLU A 71 -11.50 -15.80 -10.05
CA GLU A 71 -10.77 -14.99 -9.08
C GLU A 71 -11.59 -13.74 -8.74
N ALA A 72 -11.76 -13.45 -7.46
CA ALA A 72 -12.44 -12.26 -7.00
C ALA A 72 -11.67 -11.56 -5.88
N ASN A 73 -11.64 -10.23 -5.94
CA ASN A 73 -11.03 -9.38 -4.94
C ASN A 73 -12.06 -8.42 -4.35
N THR A 74 -12.16 -8.41 -3.03
CA THR A 74 -13.04 -7.49 -2.29
C THR A 74 -12.22 -6.68 -1.33
N ARG A 75 -12.49 -5.37 -1.25
CA ARG A 75 -11.89 -4.47 -0.27
C ARG A 75 -12.98 -3.65 0.39
N ILE A 76 -12.93 -3.56 1.70
CA ILE A 76 -13.79 -2.67 2.50
C ILE A 76 -12.85 -1.83 3.34
N TYR A 77 -13.00 -0.52 3.27
CA TYR A 77 -12.08 0.40 3.92
C TYR A 77 -12.81 1.59 4.53
N SER A 78 -12.19 2.15 5.55
CA SER A 78 -12.62 3.38 6.20
C SER A 78 -11.41 4.24 6.54
N THR A 79 -11.55 5.56 6.37
CA THR A 79 -10.57 6.53 6.86
C THR A 79 -11.19 7.43 7.91
N PHE A 80 -10.34 7.98 8.78
CA PHE A 80 -10.70 8.97 9.77
C PHE A 80 -9.73 10.16 9.64
N GLU A 81 -10.28 11.32 9.36
CA GLU A 81 -9.55 12.56 9.02
C GLU A 81 -10.06 13.78 9.83
N ALA A 82 -10.79 13.55 10.92
CA ALA A 82 -11.42 14.61 11.70
C ALA A 82 -10.44 15.46 12.52
N LEU A 83 -9.24 14.95 12.76
CA LEU A 83 -8.19 15.68 13.48
C LEU A 83 -7.20 16.30 12.49
N PRO A 84 -6.82 17.57 12.67
CA PRO A 84 -5.82 18.21 11.83
C PRO A 84 -4.50 17.44 11.82
N ARG A 85 -3.94 17.21 10.62
CA ARG A 85 -2.65 16.52 10.44
C ARG A 85 -2.62 15.05 10.86
N VAL A 86 -3.74 14.50 11.29
CA VAL A 86 -3.87 13.08 11.66
C VAL A 86 -4.72 12.39 10.61
N PHE A 87 -4.16 11.36 10.04
CA PHE A 87 -4.88 10.43 9.18
C PHE A 87 -4.86 9.05 9.81
N SER A 88 -5.94 8.34 9.74
CA SER A 88 -5.97 6.91 10.05
C SER A 88 -6.89 6.17 9.09
N GLY A 89 -6.58 4.92 8.85
CA GLY A 89 -7.35 4.08 7.95
C GLY A 89 -7.29 2.61 8.34
N ILE A 90 -8.34 1.91 8.01
CA ILE A 90 -8.43 0.47 8.12
C ILE A 90 -8.94 -0.08 6.78
N ILE A 91 -8.36 -1.16 6.32
CA ILE A 91 -8.81 -1.88 5.15
C ILE A 91 -8.85 -3.38 5.44
N ARG A 92 -9.94 -4.01 5.07
CA ARG A 92 -10.04 -5.45 4.94
C ARG A 92 -9.94 -5.80 3.47
N TYR A 93 -8.97 -6.59 3.11
CA TYR A 93 -8.80 -7.17 1.79
C TYR A 93 -9.14 -8.65 1.82
N GLN A 94 -9.85 -9.13 0.81
CA GLN A 94 -10.14 -10.53 0.63
C GLN A 94 -9.89 -10.90 -0.84
N SER A 95 -9.03 -11.88 -1.06
CA SER A 95 -8.86 -12.54 -2.37
C SER A 95 -9.48 -13.92 -2.31
N ARG A 96 -10.27 -14.23 -3.31
CA ARG A 96 -10.92 -15.53 -3.45
C ARG A 96 -10.56 -16.11 -4.81
N THR A 97 -10.06 -17.34 -4.79
CA THR A 97 -9.92 -18.21 -5.97
C THR A 97 -10.84 -19.41 -5.82
N PRO A 98 -11.02 -20.25 -6.84
CA PRO A 98 -11.83 -21.48 -6.73
C PRO A 98 -11.39 -22.42 -5.59
N THR A 99 -10.11 -22.38 -5.23
CA THR A 99 -9.51 -23.32 -4.24
C THR A 99 -9.14 -22.67 -2.91
N LYS A 100 -9.05 -21.33 -2.84
CA LYS A 100 -8.53 -20.62 -1.66
C LYS A 100 -9.22 -19.28 -1.42
N THR A 101 -9.35 -18.91 -0.17
CA THR A 101 -9.76 -17.56 0.24
C THR A 101 -8.74 -17.02 1.22
N ASP A 102 -8.05 -15.93 0.83
CA ASP A 102 -7.12 -15.21 1.68
C ASP A 102 -7.75 -13.92 2.16
N THR A 103 -7.56 -13.59 3.42
CA THR A 103 -8.06 -12.34 4.00
C THR A 103 -6.94 -11.65 4.75
N SER A 104 -6.76 -10.34 4.50
CA SER A 104 -5.89 -9.49 5.32
C SER A 104 -6.63 -8.32 5.93
N PHE A 105 -6.07 -7.82 7.03
CA PHE A 105 -6.51 -6.60 7.70
C PHE A 105 -5.31 -5.70 7.87
N ASP A 106 -5.43 -4.47 7.33
CA ASP A 106 -4.41 -3.46 7.47
C ASP A 106 -4.97 -2.28 8.27
N ILE A 107 -4.16 -1.76 9.18
CA ILE A 107 -4.46 -0.54 9.93
C ILE A 107 -3.28 0.39 9.74
N VAL A 108 -3.57 1.64 9.42
CA VAL A 108 -2.55 2.67 9.25
C VAL A 108 -2.92 3.90 10.05
N ALA A 109 -1.90 4.64 10.47
CA ALA A 109 -2.06 5.97 11.04
C ALA A 109 -0.87 6.84 10.66
N SER A 110 -1.11 8.13 10.47
CA SER A 110 -0.04 9.11 10.30
C SER A 110 -0.36 10.41 11.02
N TYR A 111 0.73 11.09 11.39
CA TYR A 111 0.72 12.49 11.82
C TYR A 111 1.75 13.22 10.97
N GLU A 112 1.31 14.22 10.20
CA GLU A 112 2.16 14.95 9.29
C GLU A 112 2.09 16.46 9.56
N THR A 113 3.26 17.09 9.64
CA THR A 113 3.44 18.54 9.69
C THR A 113 4.25 19.00 8.49
N HIS A 114 4.59 20.28 8.41
CA HIS A 114 5.47 20.78 7.36
C HIS A 114 6.91 20.24 7.44
N THR A 115 7.34 19.80 8.62
CA THR A 115 8.72 19.38 8.88
C THR A 115 8.85 17.96 9.40
N ASN A 116 7.79 17.35 9.91
CA ASN A 116 7.84 16.04 10.53
C ASN A 116 6.71 15.16 10.04
N GLY A 117 7.01 13.91 9.79
CA GLY A 117 6.05 12.84 9.59
C GLY A 117 6.27 11.70 10.59
N LEU A 118 5.19 11.11 11.05
CA LEU A 118 5.19 9.86 11.82
C LEU A 118 4.16 8.94 11.20
N TYR A 119 4.56 7.71 10.90
CA TYR A 119 3.75 6.74 10.16
C TYR A 119 3.75 5.42 10.89
N PHE A 120 2.57 4.88 11.08
CA PHE A 120 2.35 3.55 11.62
C PHE A 120 1.57 2.71 10.62
N ALA A 121 1.95 1.45 10.48
CA ALA A 121 1.18 0.46 9.74
C ALA A 121 1.27 -0.90 10.41
N THR A 122 0.19 -1.65 10.38
CA THR A 122 0.16 -3.07 10.72
C THR A 122 -0.70 -3.81 9.72
N SER A 123 -0.28 -5.02 9.38
CA SER A 123 -1.02 -5.95 8.55
C SER A 123 -1.09 -7.31 9.22
N ARG A 124 -2.21 -7.97 9.08
CA ARG A 124 -2.42 -9.35 9.53
C ARG A 124 -3.14 -10.13 8.44
N GLU A 125 -2.54 -11.21 8.00
CA GLU A 125 -3.16 -12.17 7.10
C GLU A 125 -3.76 -13.34 7.91
N THR A 126 -4.91 -13.81 7.45
CA THR A 126 -5.64 -14.93 8.07
C THR A 126 -5.62 -16.16 7.17
N ASP A 127 -4.55 -16.31 6.39
CA ASP A 127 -4.25 -17.52 5.64
C ASP A 127 -3.70 -18.65 6.55
N ASP A 128 -3.33 -19.76 5.96
CA ASP A 128 -2.81 -20.94 6.71
C ASP A 128 -1.51 -20.59 7.50
N ASP A 129 -0.76 -19.59 7.08
CA ASP A 129 0.50 -19.18 7.70
C ASP A 129 0.35 -18.09 8.76
N HIS A 130 -0.83 -17.48 8.90
CA HIS A 130 -1.16 -16.44 9.89
C HIS A 130 -0.04 -15.40 10.02
N SER A 131 0.31 -14.78 8.89
CA SER A 131 1.38 -13.79 8.86
C SER A 131 0.92 -12.46 9.47
N TRP A 132 1.86 -11.77 10.09
CA TRP A 132 1.63 -10.44 10.65
C TRP A 132 2.87 -9.55 10.48
N GLU A 133 2.63 -8.28 10.31
CA GLU A 133 3.69 -7.28 10.30
C GLU A 133 3.21 -5.96 10.91
N TYR A 134 4.13 -5.22 11.49
CA TYR A 134 3.93 -3.82 11.89
C TYR A 134 5.20 -3.02 11.70
N ALA A 135 5.03 -1.73 11.46
CA ALA A 135 6.11 -0.79 11.34
C ALA A 135 5.73 0.57 11.92
N LEU A 136 6.71 1.21 12.49
CA LEU A 136 6.68 2.62 12.89
C LEU A 136 7.84 3.31 12.22
N SER A 137 7.58 4.37 11.50
CA SER A 137 8.63 5.18 10.87
C SER A 137 8.35 6.66 11.01
N GLY A 138 9.38 7.45 10.85
CA GLY A 138 9.27 8.90 10.87
C GLY A 138 10.25 9.54 9.93
N ASP A 139 9.93 10.75 9.52
CA ASP A 139 10.80 11.63 8.77
C ASP A 139 10.88 13.02 9.42
N TYR A 140 12.02 13.63 9.25
CA TYR A 140 12.25 15.04 9.60
C TYR A 140 12.79 15.77 8.37
N LYS A 141 12.07 16.80 7.93
CA LYS A 141 12.43 17.62 6.78
C LYS A 141 13.20 18.87 7.22
N PHE A 142 14.38 19.06 6.63
CA PHE A 142 15.16 20.27 6.72
C PHE A 142 15.48 20.77 5.29
N GLU A 143 14.86 21.86 4.88
CA GLU A 143 14.89 22.36 3.49
C GLU A 143 14.44 21.27 2.49
N ASN A 144 15.31 20.84 1.60
CA ASN A 144 15.06 19.79 0.60
C ASN A 144 15.57 18.41 1.04
N VAL A 145 16.09 18.29 2.27
CA VAL A 145 16.61 17.04 2.81
C VAL A 145 15.63 16.47 3.83
N HIS A 146 15.34 15.19 3.74
CA HIS A 146 14.58 14.46 4.74
C HIS A 146 15.50 13.44 5.43
N PHE A 147 15.44 13.38 6.73
CA PHE A 147 16.05 12.32 7.55
C PHE A 147 14.98 11.29 7.86
N LEU A 148 15.28 10.03 7.61
CA LEU A 148 14.34 8.92 7.69
C LEU A 148 14.81 7.92 8.73
N ALA A 149 13.89 7.44 9.59
CA ALA A 149 14.15 6.35 10.51
C ALA A 149 12.91 5.49 10.71
N GLY A 150 13.08 4.19 10.91
CA GLY A 150 11.97 3.28 11.12
C GLY A 150 12.38 1.99 11.82
N ILE A 151 11.40 1.38 12.45
CA ILE A 151 11.51 0.06 13.08
C ILE A 151 10.28 -0.75 12.67
N GLY A 152 10.48 -2.03 12.41
CA GLY A 152 9.39 -2.94 12.08
C GLY A 152 9.65 -4.35 12.59
N GLN A 153 8.59 -5.10 12.65
CA GLN A 153 8.63 -6.50 13.01
C GLN A 153 7.62 -7.27 12.16
N ARG A 154 8.00 -8.44 11.69
CA ARG A 154 7.11 -9.36 11.00
C ARG A 154 7.37 -10.80 11.40
N GLY A 155 6.35 -11.60 11.33
CA GLY A 155 6.44 -13.01 11.66
C GLY A 155 5.27 -13.81 11.10
N HIS A 156 5.37 -15.11 11.33
CA HIS A 156 4.31 -16.08 11.12
C HIS A 156 4.16 -16.88 12.41
N ASP A 157 3.00 -17.44 12.69
CA ASP A 157 2.72 -18.09 13.98
C ASP A 157 3.73 -19.20 14.35
N ASN A 158 4.33 -19.86 13.37
CA ASN A 158 5.26 -20.97 13.56
C ASN A 158 6.71 -20.66 13.17
N SER A 159 7.10 -19.41 12.97
CA SER A 159 8.43 -19.03 12.55
C SER A 159 9.08 -17.99 13.44
N ALA A 160 10.41 -17.92 13.39
CA ALA A 160 11.13 -16.88 14.10
C ALA A 160 10.79 -15.49 13.56
N THR A 161 10.55 -14.57 14.47
CA THR A 161 10.25 -13.18 14.19
C THR A 161 11.43 -12.46 13.56
N LEU A 162 11.20 -11.70 12.51
CA LEU A 162 12.13 -10.78 11.91
C LEU A 162 11.96 -9.39 12.56
N LEU A 163 13.02 -8.86 13.14
CA LEU A 163 13.10 -7.47 13.59
C LEU A 163 13.89 -6.65 12.55
N ALA A 164 13.38 -5.52 12.16
CA ALA A 164 13.96 -4.64 11.15
C ALA A 164 14.15 -3.22 11.70
N PHE A 165 15.24 -2.58 11.31
CA PHE A 165 15.56 -1.18 11.57
C PHE A 165 16.00 -0.54 10.28
N GLY A 166 15.48 0.65 9.98
CA GLY A 166 15.89 1.42 8.81
C GLY A 166 16.25 2.84 9.19
N PHE A 167 17.26 3.39 8.53
CA PHE A 167 17.58 4.81 8.60
C PHE A 167 18.13 5.28 7.26
N GLY A 168 17.96 6.55 6.96
CA GLY A 168 18.42 7.07 5.69
C GLY A 168 18.11 8.54 5.50
N GLY A 169 18.18 8.95 4.25
CA GLY A 169 17.84 10.29 3.84
C GLY A 169 17.24 10.33 2.45
N SER A 170 16.45 11.35 2.18
CA SER A 170 16.01 11.66 0.84
C SER A 170 16.25 13.15 0.52
N TYR A 171 16.35 13.43 -0.77
CA TYR A 171 16.52 14.78 -1.30
C TYR A 171 15.42 15.07 -2.31
N ASP A 172 14.68 16.17 -2.10
CA ASP A 172 13.67 16.64 -3.04
C ASP A 172 14.38 17.38 -4.20
N VAL A 173 14.44 16.73 -5.36
CA VAL A 173 14.99 17.32 -6.59
C VAL A 173 14.03 18.36 -7.16
N THR A 174 12.73 18.09 -7.06
CA THR A 174 11.61 18.97 -7.39
C THR A 174 10.45 18.69 -6.45
N ASP A 175 9.38 19.48 -6.48
CA ASP A 175 8.15 19.23 -5.70
C ASP A 175 7.50 17.86 -5.98
N ARG A 176 7.90 17.18 -7.05
CA ARG A 176 7.33 15.90 -7.50
C ARG A 176 8.34 14.77 -7.61
N THR A 177 9.61 15.05 -7.39
CA THR A 177 10.68 14.07 -7.59
C THR A 177 11.62 14.10 -6.41
N SER A 178 11.85 12.96 -5.79
CA SER A 178 12.85 12.79 -4.75
C SER A 178 13.72 11.56 -4.97
N VAL A 179 14.96 11.62 -4.49
CA VAL A 179 15.89 10.50 -4.43
C VAL A 179 16.09 10.13 -2.96
N ALA A 180 15.98 8.86 -2.62
CA ALA A 180 16.18 8.39 -1.26
C ALA A 180 17.21 7.27 -1.19
N VAL A 181 18.02 7.30 -0.15
CA VAL A 181 18.92 6.20 0.25
C VAL A 181 18.52 5.76 1.64
N VAL A 182 18.23 4.48 1.80
CA VAL A 182 17.88 3.87 3.10
C VAL A 182 18.77 2.66 3.33
N ILE A 183 19.30 2.56 4.53
CA ILE A 183 20.08 1.43 5.03
C ILE A 183 19.21 0.70 6.04
N GLY A 184 18.99 -0.60 5.84
CA GLY A 184 18.22 -1.44 6.73
C GLY A 184 19.05 -2.54 7.34
N GLN A 185 18.79 -2.83 8.60
CA GLN A 185 19.33 -3.97 9.31
C GLN A 185 18.21 -4.90 9.73
N TYR A 186 18.36 -6.17 9.41
CA TYR A 186 17.41 -7.23 9.74
C TYR A 186 18.02 -8.20 10.73
N ARG A 187 17.23 -8.66 11.70
CA ARG A 187 17.63 -9.68 12.67
C ARG A 187 16.59 -10.78 12.72
N LYS A 188 17.03 -12.01 12.48
CA LYS A 188 16.17 -13.20 12.59
C LYS A 188 17.00 -14.34 13.22
N SER A 189 16.53 -14.93 14.31
CA SER A 189 17.16 -16.12 14.96
C SER A 189 18.66 -15.97 15.22
N GLY A 190 19.10 -14.77 15.63
CA GLY A 190 20.52 -14.51 15.91
C GLY A 190 21.38 -14.15 14.70
N ALA A 191 20.89 -14.32 13.48
CA ALA A 191 21.52 -13.81 12.26
C ALA A 191 21.13 -12.36 12.00
N SER A 192 22.05 -11.57 11.48
CA SER A 192 21.79 -10.19 11.02
C SER A 192 22.18 -10.04 9.56
N ASP A 193 21.39 -9.28 8.83
CA ASP A 193 21.63 -8.92 7.44
C ASP A 193 21.46 -7.42 7.27
N THR A 194 22.13 -6.84 6.27
CA THR A 194 22.11 -5.40 6.01
C THR A 194 21.84 -5.16 4.54
N ASP A 195 20.80 -4.39 4.24
CA ASP A 195 20.42 -3.99 2.90
C ASP A 195 20.60 -2.48 2.71
N ILE A 196 20.90 -2.08 1.48
CA ILE A 196 20.95 -0.70 1.05
C ILE A 196 19.98 -0.53 -0.11
N SER A 197 19.03 0.40 0.02
CA SER A 197 18.08 0.75 -1.04
C SER A 197 18.36 2.15 -1.57
N LEU A 198 18.42 2.28 -2.89
CA LEU A 198 18.37 3.54 -3.62
C LEU A 198 17.01 3.63 -4.34
N THR A 199 16.25 4.67 -4.08
CA THR A 199 14.92 4.83 -4.66
C THR A 199 14.76 6.20 -5.30
N LEU A 200 14.26 6.21 -6.53
CA LEU A 200 13.77 7.41 -7.19
C LEU A 200 12.23 7.41 -7.07
N ASN A 201 11.68 8.44 -6.44
CA ASN A 201 10.24 8.63 -6.35
C ASN A 201 9.82 9.74 -7.31
N TRP A 202 8.75 9.47 -8.03
CA TRP A 202 8.13 10.46 -8.89
C TRP A 202 6.62 10.41 -8.69
N SER A 203 6.00 11.52 -8.28
CA SER A 203 4.55 11.61 -8.08
C SER A 203 3.88 12.21 -9.32
N PHE A 204 2.86 11.52 -9.80
CA PHE A 204 2.00 11.97 -10.88
C PHE A 204 0.58 12.14 -10.35
N GLY A 205 -0.03 13.31 -10.61
CA GLY A 205 -1.48 13.44 -10.64
C GLY A 205 -2.16 13.74 -9.33
N ASP A 206 -3.46 13.51 -9.35
CA ASP A 206 -4.49 14.07 -8.51
C ASP A 206 -4.50 13.56 -7.06
N ALA A 207 -5.33 14.21 -6.24
CA ALA A 207 -5.53 13.84 -4.84
C ALA A 207 -5.88 12.36 -4.68
N PRO A 208 -5.24 11.63 -3.76
CA PRO A 208 -5.48 10.22 -3.57
C PRO A 208 -6.92 9.95 -3.11
N ASN A 209 -7.53 8.89 -3.62
CA ASN A 209 -8.74 8.34 -3.02
C ASN A 209 -8.41 7.71 -1.63
N ALA A 210 -9.44 7.35 -0.85
CA ALA A 210 -9.23 6.84 0.51
C ALA A 210 -8.38 5.57 0.56
N GLU A 211 -8.59 4.64 -0.36
CA GLU A 211 -7.80 3.41 -0.48
C GLU A 211 -6.32 3.71 -0.77
N ARG A 212 -6.05 4.65 -1.68
CA ARG A 212 -4.70 5.08 -2.01
C ARG A 212 -4.03 5.79 -0.84
N ALA A 213 -4.76 6.61 -0.09
CA ALA A 213 -4.23 7.28 1.10
C ALA A 213 -3.80 6.25 2.19
N ILE A 214 -4.57 5.16 2.37
CA ILE A 214 -4.19 4.05 3.24
C ILE A 214 -2.91 3.39 2.72
N ALA A 215 -2.85 3.03 1.43
CA ALA A 215 -1.70 2.40 0.81
C ALA A 215 -0.43 3.28 0.85
N ASP A 216 -0.56 4.58 0.63
CA ASP A 216 0.54 5.53 0.71
C ASP A 216 1.09 5.64 2.15
N THR A 217 0.22 5.68 3.17
CA THR A 217 0.63 5.69 4.58
C THR A 217 1.32 4.38 4.97
N GLN A 218 0.78 3.24 4.53
CA GLN A 218 1.38 1.93 4.72
C GLN A 218 2.78 1.85 4.07
N THR A 219 2.90 2.35 2.84
CA THR A 219 4.17 2.40 2.12
C THR A 219 5.20 3.25 2.85
N LYS A 220 4.83 4.43 3.36
CA LYS A 220 5.72 5.30 4.14
C LYS A 220 6.21 4.58 5.41
N ALA A 221 5.34 3.86 6.12
CA ALA A 221 5.72 3.11 7.32
C ALA A 221 6.66 1.94 6.99
N TYR A 222 6.31 1.09 6.03
CA TYR A 222 7.06 -0.13 5.74
C TYR A 222 8.35 0.10 4.98
N ARG A 223 8.37 1.07 4.06
CA ARG A 223 9.53 1.35 3.21
C ARG A 223 10.79 1.68 4.00
N ILE A 224 10.67 2.41 5.10
CA ILE A 224 11.81 2.77 5.94
C ILE A 224 12.21 1.60 6.84
N ALA A 225 11.22 0.91 7.43
CA ALA A 225 11.47 -0.18 8.35
C ALA A 225 11.99 -1.44 7.64
N PHE A 226 11.42 -1.79 6.49
CA PHE A 226 11.70 -3.07 5.81
C PHE A 226 12.47 -2.95 4.50
N ILE A 227 12.83 -1.76 4.05
CA ILE A 227 13.46 -1.48 2.74
C ILE A 227 12.76 -2.27 1.61
N ARG A 228 11.55 -1.85 1.28
CA ARG A 228 10.74 -2.44 0.18
C ARG A 228 10.67 -1.49 -1.00
#